data_e194f853051ff666385815f719d4e13c
#
_entry.id   e194f853051ff666385815f719d4e13c
#
_cell.length_a   1.000
_cell.length_b   1.000
_cell.length_c   1.000
_cell.angle_alpha   90.00
_cell.angle_beta   90.00
_cell.angle_gamma   90.00
#
_symmetry.space_group_name_H-M   'P 1'
#
loop_
_entity.id
_entity.type
_entity.pdbx_description
1 polymer ?
#
loop_
_entity_poly.entity_id
_entity_poly.type
_entity_poly.pdbx_seq_one_letter_code
_entity_poly.pdbx_strand_id
1 'polypeptide(L)'
;MAIVTLLTDSGENDHYVAAIKAKIISTNPGIRIEDISHKIKPADIGHAAFVLRAVFRDFPKGTIHLVGVDSTGNRGDSFIALQVEDHFFVGCDNGLFGLITDKNHQTLVELNSINTISTTFPERDIFAPAAVKLASGVAITSLGKPMSTFKKMTDRQVKATKKQITGTVIRVDHFGNLITNIPREPFDILSKGKAYTVQFGGEKFRRIQTYYNQAEQGECFILFNSIGLLEIGIYKGNASELLGLGYDSTVNIFFEE
;
A
#
# COMPACT_ATOMS: atom_id res chain seq x y z
N MET A 1 22.40 -7.82 8.08
CA MET A 1 22.40 -6.37 7.82
C MET A 1 20.96 -5.89 7.93
N ALA A 2 20.70 -4.90 8.77
CA ALA A 2 19.34 -4.39 8.94
C ALA A 2 18.90 -3.55 7.72
N ILE A 3 17.64 -3.65 7.38
CA ILE A 3 17.05 -2.91 6.24
C ILE A 3 16.02 -1.93 6.80
N VAL A 4 16.11 -0.68 6.35
CA VAL A 4 15.08 0.34 6.56
C VAL A 4 14.54 0.73 5.19
N THR A 5 13.23 0.59 4.98
CA THR A 5 12.60 1.07 3.75
C THR A 5 11.96 2.42 3.97
N LEU A 6 11.91 3.23 2.92
CA LEU A 6 11.29 4.55 2.93
C LEU A 6 10.10 4.60 1.97
N LEU A 7 8.94 4.98 2.49
CA LEU A 7 7.75 5.31 1.72
C LEU A 7 7.28 6.70 2.14
N THR A 8 7.29 7.68 1.24
CA THR A 8 6.91 9.06 1.57
C THR A 8 6.07 9.70 0.47
N ASP A 9 5.41 10.81 0.82
CA ASP A 9 4.72 11.70 -0.12
C ASP A 9 5.51 13.01 -0.36
N SER A 10 6.79 13.04 0.04
CA SER A 10 7.65 14.24 0.00
C SER A 10 8.18 14.59 -1.40
N GLY A 11 7.96 13.72 -2.41
CA GLY A 11 8.54 13.88 -3.74
C GLY A 11 10.05 13.63 -3.77
N GLU A 12 10.66 13.93 -4.91
CA GLU A 12 12.10 13.69 -5.16
C GLU A 12 12.88 14.99 -5.44
N ASN A 13 12.20 16.14 -5.55
CA ASN A 13 12.80 17.39 -5.97
C ASN A 13 13.41 18.18 -4.82
N ASP A 14 12.98 17.95 -3.59
CA ASP A 14 13.37 18.71 -2.41
C ASP A 14 14.33 17.91 -1.51
N HIS A 15 14.80 18.56 -0.46
CA HIS A 15 15.80 18.02 0.48
C HIS A 15 15.25 16.94 1.44
N TYR A 16 13.94 16.73 1.52
CA TYR A 16 13.30 15.92 2.58
C TYR A 16 13.85 14.50 2.63
N VAL A 17 13.80 13.77 1.51
CA VAL A 17 14.28 12.38 1.44
C VAL A 17 15.76 12.29 1.80
N ALA A 18 16.58 13.21 1.28
CA ALA A 18 18.01 13.26 1.58
C ALA A 18 18.27 13.48 3.07
N ALA A 19 17.49 14.36 3.72
CA ALA A 19 17.62 14.65 5.15
C ALA A 19 17.24 13.44 6.03
N ILE A 20 16.20 12.68 5.67
CA ILE A 20 15.83 11.41 6.34
C ILE A 20 17.00 10.41 6.23
N LYS A 21 17.50 10.19 5.01
CA LYS A 21 18.63 9.28 4.76
C LYS A 21 19.89 9.71 5.52
N ALA A 22 20.22 11.00 5.46
CA ALA A 22 21.38 11.54 6.20
C ALA A 22 21.25 11.28 7.71
N LYS A 23 20.05 11.45 8.28
CA LYS A 23 19.79 11.15 9.69
C LYS A 23 20.03 9.69 10.05
N ILE A 24 19.59 8.77 9.20
CA ILE A 24 19.80 7.33 9.37
C ILE A 24 21.29 7.00 9.29
N ILE A 25 21.97 7.42 8.21
CA ILE A 25 23.36 7.10 7.92
C ILE A 25 24.31 7.70 8.97
N SER A 26 24.08 8.93 9.41
CA SER A 26 24.91 9.59 10.42
C SER A 26 24.81 8.89 11.79
N THR A 27 23.71 8.22 12.07
CA THR A 27 23.51 7.50 13.34
C THR A 27 24.01 6.06 13.25
N ASN A 28 23.78 5.36 12.15
CA ASN A 28 24.25 3.99 11.92
C ASN A 28 24.50 3.75 10.42
N PRO A 29 25.75 3.91 9.96
CA PRO A 29 26.10 3.75 8.53
C PRO A 29 26.00 2.30 8.03
N GLY A 30 25.83 1.33 8.90
CA GLY A 30 25.66 -0.10 8.54
C GLY A 30 24.23 -0.46 8.14
N ILE A 31 23.27 0.47 8.21
CA ILE A 31 21.89 0.23 7.79
C ILE A 31 21.79 0.35 6.27
N ARG A 32 21.18 -0.65 5.65
CA ARG A 32 20.78 -0.58 4.25
C ARG A 32 19.45 0.16 4.13
N ILE A 33 19.42 1.22 3.31
CA ILE A 33 18.22 2.00 3.04
C ILE A 33 17.72 1.65 1.64
N GLU A 34 16.42 1.31 1.54
CA GLU A 34 15.74 1.01 0.28
C GLU A 34 14.52 1.92 0.11
N ASP A 35 14.39 2.54 -1.06
CA ASP A 35 13.24 3.37 -1.36
C ASP A 35 12.11 2.51 -1.93
N ILE A 36 10.93 2.54 -1.31
CA ILE A 36 9.72 1.97 -1.91
C ILE A 36 9.15 2.97 -2.92
N SER A 37 8.86 4.17 -2.46
CA SER A 37 8.43 5.28 -3.32
C SER A 37 8.44 6.60 -2.54
N HIS A 38 8.78 7.69 -3.24
CA HIS A 38 8.62 9.06 -2.73
C HIS A 38 7.57 9.84 -3.53
N LYS A 39 6.91 9.16 -4.49
CA LYS A 39 5.90 9.73 -5.40
C LYS A 39 4.48 9.37 -5.00
N ILE A 40 4.26 9.12 -3.72
CA ILE A 40 2.91 9.04 -3.20
C ILE A 40 2.30 10.45 -3.33
N LYS A 41 1.05 10.51 -3.80
CA LYS A 41 0.35 11.80 -3.85
C LYS A 41 0.22 12.37 -2.44
N PRO A 42 0.47 13.67 -2.22
CA PRO A 42 0.44 14.25 -0.87
C PRO A 42 -0.83 13.89 -0.11
N ALA A 43 -0.65 13.37 1.11
CA ALA A 43 -1.69 12.89 2.04
C ALA A 43 -2.61 11.78 1.49
N ASP A 44 -2.23 11.09 0.41
CA ASP A 44 -3.00 9.96 -0.15
C ASP A 44 -2.67 8.66 0.61
N ILE A 45 -3.35 8.47 1.74
CA ILE A 45 -3.20 7.29 2.62
C ILE A 45 -3.56 6.00 1.88
N GLY A 46 -4.60 6.01 1.03
CA GLY A 46 -5.01 4.83 0.27
C GLY A 46 -3.96 4.39 -0.73
N HIS A 47 -3.35 5.33 -1.46
CA HIS A 47 -2.24 5.05 -2.37
C HIS A 47 -1.02 4.49 -1.63
N ALA A 48 -0.63 5.12 -0.52
CA ALA A 48 0.50 4.67 0.28
C ALA A 48 0.29 3.26 0.83
N ALA A 49 -0.89 2.98 1.38
CA ALA A 49 -1.25 1.67 1.89
C ALA A 49 -1.24 0.61 0.79
N PHE A 50 -1.80 0.91 -0.40
CA PHE A 50 -1.76 0.02 -1.56
C PHE A 50 -0.32 -0.35 -1.94
N VAL A 51 0.57 0.66 -2.09
CA VAL A 51 1.97 0.43 -2.46
C VAL A 51 2.70 -0.38 -1.40
N LEU A 52 2.56 -0.02 -0.11
CA LEU A 52 3.22 -0.72 0.98
C LEU A 52 2.76 -2.18 1.10
N ARG A 53 1.44 -2.41 1.08
CA ARG A 53 0.82 -3.74 1.14
C ARG A 53 1.30 -4.66 0.02
N ALA A 54 1.54 -4.10 -1.17
CA ALA A 54 1.97 -4.85 -2.34
C ALA A 54 3.40 -5.40 -2.23
N VAL A 55 4.27 -4.76 -1.42
CA VAL A 55 5.71 -5.10 -1.43
C VAL A 55 6.31 -5.46 -0.07
N PHE A 56 5.70 -5.08 1.08
CA PHE A 56 6.40 -5.22 2.36
C PHE A 56 6.75 -6.66 2.71
N ARG A 57 5.92 -7.63 2.26
CA ARG A 57 6.16 -9.06 2.50
C ARG A 57 7.28 -9.66 1.67
N ASP A 58 7.68 -8.98 0.58
CA ASP A 58 8.81 -9.39 -0.27
C ASP A 58 10.15 -9.01 0.37
N PHE A 59 10.14 -8.09 1.33
CA PHE A 59 11.33 -7.77 2.12
C PHE A 59 11.59 -8.84 3.18
N PRO A 60 12.86 -9.06 3.57
CA PRO A 60 13.21 -9.99 4.63
C PRO A 60 12.51 -9.65 5.96
N LYS A 61 12.16 -10.67 6.73
CA LYS A 61 11.67 -10.52 8.10
C LYS A 61 12.62 -9.66 8.94
N GLY A 62 12.05 -8.82 9.80
CA GLY A 62 12.81 -7.85 10.60
C GLY A 62 13.08 -6.53 9.88
N THR A 63 12.63 -6.37 8.62
CA THR A 63 12.71 -5.07 7.92
C THR A 63 11.87 -4.01 8.63
N ILE A 64 12.40 -2.80 8.69
CA ILE A 64 11.73 -1.63 9.28
C ILE A 64 11.22 -0.74 8.14
N HIS A 65 9.91 -0.50 8.10
CA HIS A 65 9.27 0.34 7.11
C HIS A 65 8.99 1.72 7.73
N LEU A 66 9.75 2.74 7.33
CA LEU A 66 9.49 4.14 7.69
C LEU A 66 8.48 4.70 6.70
N VAL A 67 7.32 5.11 7.23
CA VAL A 67 6.19 5.60 6.43
C VAL A 67 5.97 7.08 6.73
N GLY A 68 6.39 7.92 5.79
CA GLY A 68 6.30 9.36 5.84
C GLY A 68 5.22 9.89 4.88
N VAL A 69 3.97 9.47 5.09
CA VAL A 69 2.82 9.93 4.31
C VAL A 69 1.80 10.53 5.26
N ASP A 70 1.37 11.76 4.99
CA ASP A 70 0.54 12.56 5.91
C ASP A 70 1.10 12.50 7.36
N SER A 71 2.41 12.74 7.47
CA SER A 71 3.18 12.48 8.69
C SER A 71 2.86 13.41 9.83
N THR A 72 2.35 14.60 9.53
CA THR A 72 1.89 15.54 10.57
C THR A 72 0.55 15.11 11.16
N GLY A 73 -0.22 14.31 10.42
CA GLY A 73 -1.53 13.84 10.82
C GLY A 73 -2.51 14.95 11.15
N ASN A 74 -3.61 14.57 11.79
CA ASN A 74 -4.56 15.51 12.34
C ASN A 74 -4.20 15.86 13.79
N ARG A 75 -4.76 16.95 14.29
CA ARG A 75 -4.58 17.35 15.69
C ARG A 75 -4.99 16.22 16.64
N GLY A 76 -4.03 15.73 17.44
CA GLY A 76 -4.22 14.63 18.38
C GLY A 76 -3.83 13.25 17.84
N ASP A 77 -3.30 13.16 16.63
CA ASP A 77 -2.73 11.92 16.12
C ASP A 77 -1.40 11.62 16.80
N SER A 78 -1.17 10.33 17.09
CA SER A 78 0.05 9.84 17.70
C SER A 78 1.06 9.40 16.63
N PHE A 79 2.34 9.40 17.00
CA PHE A 79 3.38 8.73 16.24
C PHE A 79 3.61 7.35 16.85
N ILE A 80 3.59 6.32 16.02
CA ILE A 80 3.60 4.94 16.49
C ILE A 80 4.70 4.11 15.86
N ALA A 81 5.11 3.08 16.59
CA ALA A 81 5.82 1.95 16.04
C ALA A 81 5.01 0.68 16.31
N LEU A 82 4.85 -0.16 15.30
CA LEU A 82 4.12 -1.43 15.43
C LEU A 82 4.90 -2.56 14.77
N GLN A 83 4.70 -3.78 15.31
CA GLN A 83 5.19 -5.01 14.74
C GLN A 83 4.02 -5.86 14.29
N VAL A 84 4.04 -6.28 13.03
CA VAL A 84 3.05 -7.18 12.44
C VAL A 84 3.72 -8.05 11.39
N GLU A 85 3.39 -9.34 11.34
CA GLU A 85 3.92 -10.32 10.37
C GLU A 85 5.48 -10.35 10.34
N ASP A 86 6.14 -10.17 11.49
CA ASP A 86 7.60 -10.09 11.64
C ASP A 86 8.26 -8.88 10.95
N HIS A 87 7.51 -7.86 10.58
CA HIS A 87 7.97 -6.57 10.08
C HIS A 87 7.70 -5.46 11.09
N PHE A 88 8.51 -4.41 11.06
CA PHE A 88 8.32 -3.22 11.88
C PHE A 88 7.86 -2.05 11.01
N PHE A 89 6.94 -1.26 11.53
CA PHE A 89 6.43 -0.08 10.85
C PHE A 89 6.54 1.11 11.80
N VAL A 90 6.98 2.25 11.27
CA VAL A 90 7.13 3.50 12.02
C VAL A 90 6.47 4.62 11.22
N GLY A 91 5.57 5.38 11.84
CA GLY A 91 4.87 6.47 11.16
C GLY A 91 3.82 7.15 12.04
N CYS A 92 2.96 7.95 11.41
CA CYS A 92 1.81 8.57 12.05
C CYS A 92 0.64 7.59 12.17
N ASP A 93 -0.11 7.64 13.26
CA ASP A 93 -1.36 6.92 13.47
C ASP A 93 -2.53 7.62 12.74
N ASN A 94 -2.44 7.69 11.43
CA ASN A 94 -3.43 8.33 10.55
C ASN A 94 -4.39 7.36 9.86
N GLY A 95 -4.31 6.06 10.20
CA GLY A 95 -5.16 5.00 9.65
C GLY A 95 -4.51 4.15 8.56
N LEU A 96 -3.34 4.55 8.03
CA LEU A 96 -2.62 3.84 6.96
C LEU A 96 -2.33 2.39 7.35
N PHE A 97 -1.82 2.16 8.55
CA PHE A 97 -1.44 0.82 9.00
C PHE A 97 -2.63 -0.14 9.15
N GLY A 98 -3.86 0.39 9.28
CA GLY A 98 -5.07 -0.42 9.25
C GLY A 98 -5.40 -1.00 7.88
N LEU A 99 -4.84 -0.43 6.81
CA LEU A 99 -5.08 -0.85 5.41
C LEU A 99 -4.04 -1.84 4.88
N ILE A 100 -2.88 -1.99 5.53
CA ILE A 100 -1.80 -2.84 5.00
C ILE A 100 -1.98 -4.32 5.32
N THR A 101 -2.70 -4.66 6.39
CA THR A 101 -2.91 -6.04 6.83
C THR A 101 -4.20 -6.18 7.63
N ASP A 102 -4.86 -7.33 7.48
CA ASP A 102 -5.99 -7.75 8.32
C ASP A 102 -5.54 -8.48 9.59
N LYS A 103 -4.23 -8.76 9.72
CA LYS A 103 -3.67 -9.45 10.89
C LYS A 103 -3.53 -8.50 12.08
N ASN A 104 -3.67 -9.05 13.27
CA ASN A 104 -3.42 -8.31 14.49
C ASN A 104 -1.92 -7.96 14.63
N HIS A 105 -1.63 -6.79 15.19
CA HIS A 105 -0.26 -6.43 15.57
C HIS A 105 0.23 -7.32 16.73
N GLN A 106 1.53 -7.58 16.74
CA GLN A 106 2.20 -8.32 17.81
C GLN A 106 2.56 -7.37 18.96
N THR A 107 3.06 -6.19 18.61
CA THR A 107 3.44 -5.14 19.55
C THR A 107 3.11 -3.78 18.93
N LEU A 108 2.61 -2.86 19.75
CA LEU A 108 2.29 -1.48 19.36
C LEU A 108 2.71 -0.55 20.47
N VAL A 109 3.40 0.53 20.12
CA VAL A 109 3.83 1.56 21.04
C VAL A 109 3.58 2.96 20.46
N GLU A 110 3.18 3.90 21.31
CA GLU A 110 3.24 5.32 21.02
C GLU A 110 4.67 5.81 21.29
N LEU A 111 5.28 6.42 20.28
CA LEU A 111 6.67 6.91 20.41
C LEU A 111 6.77 8.05 21.43
N ASN A 112 7.75 7.97 22.33
CA ASN A 112 7.90 8.92 23.46
C ASN A 112 8.25 10.36 23.06
N SER A 113 8.41 10.66 21.78
CA SER A 113 8.95 11.92 21.28
C SER A 113 7.95 13.07 21.18
N ILE A 114 6.64 12.81 21.25
CA ILE A 114 5.59 13.82 20.99
C ILE A 114 5.62 14.97 22.03
N ASN A 115 5.98 14.67 23.28
CA ASN A 115 5.97 15.66 24.33
C ASN A 115 7.32 16.40 24.53
N THR A 116 8.36 16.02 23.80
CA THR A 116 9.73 16.52 24.00
C THR A 116 10.35 17.17 22.75
N ILE A 117 9.85 16.89 21.58
CA ILE A 117 10.40 17.39 20.30
C ILE A 117 9.30 18.14 19.56
N SER A 118 9.44 19.48 19.51
CA SER A 118 8.65 20.30 18.57
C SER A 118 9.34 20.22 17.22
N THR A 119 8.69 19.60 16.22
CA THR A 119 9.25 19.46 14.90
C THR A 119 8.20 19.70 13.82
N THR A 120 8.63 20.27 12.71
CA THR A 120 7.87 20.34 11.45
C THR A 120 8.25 19.22 10.48
N PHE A 121 9.14 18.31 10.90
CA PHE A 121 9.66 17.23 10.07
C PHE A 121 9.76 15.91 10.85
N PRO A 122 8.60 15.30 11.20
CA PRO A 122 8.56 14.09 12.02
C PRO A 122 9.38 12.92 11.45
N GLU A 123 9.43 12.75 10.14
CA GLU A 123 10.14 11.65 9.48
C GLU A 123 11.63 11.68 9.79
N ARG A 124 12.24 12.86 9.81
CA ARG A 124 13.66 13.04 10.14
C ARG A 124 13.91 12.99 11.64
N ASP A 125 13.06 13.67 12.43
CA ASP A 125 13.36 13.96 13.82
C ASP A 125 12.84 12.90 14.79
N ILE A 126 11.84 12.12 14.38
CA ILE A 126 11.16 11.12 15.20
C ILE A 126 11.22 9.73 14.55
N PHE A 127 10.78 9.58 13.29
CA PHE A 127 10.66 8.27 12.67
C PHE A 127 12.02 7.67 12.33
N ALA A 128 12.95 8.45 11.77
CA ALA A 128 14.29 7.97 11.44
C ALA A 128 15.07 7.52 12.70
N PRO A 129 15.11 8.26 13.82
CA PRO A 129 15.71 7.78 15.06
C PRO A 129 15.06 6.51 15.61
N ALA A 130 13.73 6.37 15.54
CA ALA A 130 13.02 5.18 15.98
C ALA A 130 13.39 3.97 15.08
N ALA A 131 13.39 4.15 13.77
CA ALA A 131 13.80 3.13 12.81
C ALA A 131 15.24 2.67 13.01
N VAL A 132 16.18 3.60 13.28
CA VAL A 132 17.59 3.26 13.57
C VAL A 132 17.72 2.45 14.86
N LYS A 133 16.98 2.78 15.91
CA LYS A 133 16.97 2.00 17.16
C LYS A 133 16.50 0.57 16.92
N LEU A 134 15.40 0.38 16.18
CA LEU A 134 14.91 -0.95 15.80
C LEU A 134 15.93 -1.71 14.96
N ALA A 135 16.52 -1.07 13.96
CA ALA A 135 17.54 -1.64 13.11
C ALA A 135 18.82 -2.04 13.88
N SER A 136 19.08 -1.38 14.99
CA SER A 136 20.19 -1.67 15.92
C SER A 136 19.84 -2.72 16.98
N GLY A 137 18.65 -3.35 16.91
CA GLY A 137 18.23 -4.42 17.82
C GLY A 137 17.58 -3.95 19.11
N VAL A 138 17.25 -2.66 19.24
CA VAL A 138 16.51 -2.16 20.41
C VAL A 138 15.08 -2.69 20.35
N ALA A 139 14.61 -3.23 21.46
CA ALA A 139 13.25 -3.75 21.55
C ALA A 139 12.21 -2.64 21.30
N ILE A 140 11.18 -2.93 20.50
CA ILE A 140 10.12 -1.96 20.17
C ILE A 140 9.44 -1.38 21.41
N THR A 141 9.26 -2.19 22.46
CA THR A 141 8.70 -1.76 23.76
C THR A 141 9.50 -0.68 24.48
N SER A 142 10.79 -0.54 24.12
CA SER A 142 11.66 0.52 24.69
C SER A 142 11.53 1.86 23.97
N LEU A 143 10.78 1.91 22.83
CA LEU A 143 10.64 3.13 22.04
C LEU A 143 9.54 4.04 22.55
N GLY A 144 8.62 3.53 23.37
CA GLY A 144 7.48 4.31 23.77
C GLY A 144 6.54 3.63 24.75
N LYS A 145 5.34 4.18 24.88
CA LYS A 145 4.29 3.66 25.75
C LYS A 145 3.50 2.58 25.01
N PRO A 146 3.20 1.43 25.65
CA PRO A 146 2.33 0.43 25.05
C PRO A 146 0.96 1.00 24.70
N MET A 147 0.44 0.63 23.52
CA MET A 147 -0.93 0.90 23.10
C MET A 147 -1.65 -0.40 22.79
N SER A 148 -2.97 -0.40 22.99
CA SER A 148 -3.84 -1.55 22.67
C SER A 148 -4.42 -1.50 21.26
N THR A 149 -4.59 -0.31 20.70
CA THR A 149 -5.24 -0.07 19.42
C THR A 149 -4.59 1.11 18.68
N PHE A 150 -4.74 1.15 17.37
CA PHE A 150 -4.40 2.27 16.50
C PHE A 150 -5.57 2.55 15.56
N LYS A 151 -5.55 3.67 14.86
CA LYS A 151 -6.61 4.04 13.91
C LYS A 151 -6.71 3.01 12.79
N LYS A 152 -7.93 2.55 12.52
CA LYS A 152 -8.23 1.63 11.42
C LYS A 152 -9.09 2.35 10.40
N MET A 153 -8.58 2.45 9.18
CA MET A 153 -9.39 2.73 7.99
C MET A 153 -9.79 1.41 7.37
N THR A 154 -10.94 1.40 6.72
CA THR A 154 -11.43 0.22 5.98
C THR A 154 -11.47 0.54 4.50
N ASP A 155 -10.92 -0.37 3.70
CA ASP A 155 -11.06 -0.31 2.25
C ASP A 155 -12.51 -0.55 1.81
N ARG A 156 -12.84 -0.10 0.61
CA ARG A 156 -14.11 -0.46 -0.03
C ARG A 156 -14.16 -1.97 -0.23
N GLN A 157 -15.20 -2.59 0.35
CA GLN A 157 -15.38 -4.02 0.29
C GLN A 157 -15.94 -4.44 -1.07
N VAL A 158 -15.37 -5.52 -1.61
CA VAL A 158 -15.94 -6.22 -2.76
C VAL A 158 -17.23 -6.90 -2.34
N LYS A 159 -18.27 -6.78 -3.15
CA LYS A 159 -19.52 -7.52 -2.96
C LYS A 159 -19.49 -8.77 -3.83
N ALA A 160 -19.42 -9.94 -3.22
CA ALA A 160 -19.43 -11.23 -3.90
C ALA A 160 -20.67 -12.02 -3.54
N THR A 161 -21.38 -12.52 -4.54
CA THR A 161 -22.55 -13.40 -4.44
C THR A 161 -22.39 -14.58 -5.39
N LYS A 162 -23.25 -15.58 -5.32
CA LYS A 162 -23.22 -16.72 -6.26
C LYS A 162 -23.45 -16.30 -7.72
N LYS A 163 -24.03 -15.11 -7.97
CA LYS A 163 -24.39 -14.61 -9.30
C LYS A 163 -23.43 -13.55 -9.83
N GLN A 164 -22.76 -12.80 -8.95
CA GLN A 164 -21.88 -11.72 -9.37
C GLN A 164 -20.84 -11.31 -8.33
N ILE A 165 -19.74 -10.73 -8.81
CA ILE A 165 -18.79 -9.95 -8.02
C ILE A 165 -18.88 -8.50 -8.51
N THR A 166 -19.00 -7.56 -7.57
CA THR A 166 -18.94 -6.12 -7.85
C THR A 166 -17.79 -5.51 -7.08
N GLY A 167 -16.88 -4.89 -7.78
CA GLY A 167 -15.76 -4.13 -7.25
C GLY A 167 -15.63 -2.76 -7.92
N THR A 168 -14.57 -2.07 -7.57
CA THR A 168 -14.23 -0.75 -8.13
C THR A 168 -12.75 -0.66 -8.45
N VAL A 169 -12.39 0.25 -9.34
CA VAL A 169 -11.01 0.64 -9.58
C VAL A 169 -10.49 1.37 -8.35
N ILE A 170 -9.42 0.85 -7.76
CA ILE A 170 -8.76 1.42 -6.58
C ILE A 170 -7.45 2.14 -6.93
N ARG A 171 -6.92 1.89 -8.13
CA ARG A 171 -5.67 2.50 -8.59
C ARG A 171 -5.61 2.53 -10.12
N VAL A 172 -5.09 3.63 -10.64
CA VAL A 172 -4.53 3.70 -11.99
C VAL A 172 -3.01 3.66 -11.83
N ASP A 173 -2.35 2.69 -12.45
CA ASP A 173 -0.91 2.54 -12.35
C ASP A 173 -0.15 3.49 -13.31
N HIS A 174 1.19 3.39 -13.32
CA HIS A 174 2.04 4.21 -14.18
C HIS A 174 1.78 4.00 -15.68
N PHE A 175 1.33 2.81 -16.07
CA PHE A 175 1.03 2.47 -17.47
C PHE A 175 -0.39 2.86 -17.88
N GLY A 176 -1.20 3.38 -16.95
CA GLY A 176 -2.60 3.69 -17.18
C GLY A 176 -3.53 2.47 -17.03
N ASN A 177 -3.04 1.35 -16.50
CA ASN A 177 -3.89 0.19 -16.21
C ASN A 177 -4.76 0.45 -14.98
N LEU A 178 -5.96 -0.10 -15.00
CA LEU A 178 -6.98 0.05 -13.97
C LEU A 178 -6.91 -1.16 -13.02
N ILE A 179 -6.36 -0.98 -11.83
CA ILE A 179 -6.28 -2.02 -10.81
C ILE A 179 -7.53 -1.94 -9.94
N THR A 180 -8.25 -3.06 -9.81
CA THR A 180 -9.48 -3.13 -9.04
C THR A 180 -9.25 -3.71 -7.64
N ASN A 181 -10.25 -3.62 -6.77
CA ASN A 181 -10.25 -4.32 -5.48
C ASN A 181 -10.79 -5.77 -5.58
N ILE A 182 -11.00 -6.31 -6.77
CA ILE A 182 -11.52 -7.69 -6.96
C ILE A 182 -10.37 -8.69 -6.85
N PRO A 183 -10.31 -9.51 -5.78
CA PRO A 183 -9.26 -10.50 -5.62
C PRO A 183 -9.54 -11.75 -6.46
N ARG A 184 -8.46 -12.48 -6.80
CA ARG A 184 -8.52 -13.73 -7.56
C ARG A 184 -9.31 -14.84 -6.85
N GLU A 185 -9.11 -15.01 -5.54
CA GLU A 185 -9.67 -16.13 -4.79
C GLU A 185 -11.21 -16.22 -4.86
N PRO A 186 -12.00 -15.16 -4.56
CA PRO A 186 -13.45 -15.20 -4.75
C PRO A 186 -13.86 -15.48 -6.20
N PHE A 187 -13.13 -14.97 -7.18
CA PHE A 187 -13.40 -15.24 -8.58
C PHE A 187 -13.22 -16.74 -8.91
N ASP A 188 -12.08 -17.33 -8.52
CA ASP A 188 -11.78 -18.73 -8.79
C ASP A 188 -12.80 -19.69 -8.14
N ILE A 189 -13.29 -19.34 -6.95
CA ILE A 189 -14.34 -20.12 -6.26
C ILE A 189 -15.68 -20.03 -7.00
N LEU A 190 -16.10 -18.84 -7.39
CA LEU A 190 -17.44 -18.58 -7.92
C LEU A 190 -17.57 -18.90 -9.40
N SER A 191 -16.47 -18.82 -10.18
CA SER A 191 -16.44 -19.12 -11.62
C SER A 191 -16.30 -20.62 -11.93
N LYS A 192 -16.04 -21.46 -10.92
CA LYS A 192 -15.79 -22.89 -11.15
C LYS A 192 -16.96 -23.56 -11.84
N GLY A 193 -16.73 -24.02 -13.10
CA GLY A 193 -17.74 -24.69 -13.91
C GLY A 193 -18.81 -23.78 -14.50
N LYS A 194 -18.61 -22.46 -14.47
CA LYS A 194 -19.57 -21.48 -15.00
C LYS A 194 -18.94 -20.61 -16.07
N ALA A 195 -19.74 -20.20 -17.03
CA ALA A 195 -19.37 -19.09 -17.90
C ALA A 195 -19.49 -17.77 -17.12
N TYR A 196 -18.70 -16.78 -17.49
CA TYR A 196 -18.71 -15.46 -16.85
C TYR A 196 -18.57 -14.33 -17.87
N THR A 197 -19.02 -13.15 -17.45
CA THR A 197 -18.87 -11.91 -18.22
C THR A 197 -18.33 -10.82 -17.27
N VAL A 198 -17.22 -10.20 -17.62
CA VAL A 198 -16.66 -9.02 -16.95
C VAL A 198 -17.21 -7.79 -17.65
N GLN A 199 -17.78 -6.83 -16.91
CA GLN A 199 -18.39 -5.62 -17.45
C GLN A 199 -17.85 -4.37 -16.74
N PHE A 200 -17.42 -3.38 -17.52
CA PHE A 200 -16.99 -2.05 -17.07
C PHE A 200 -17.14 -1.05 -18.24
N GLY A 201 -17.43 0.21 -17.96
CA GLY A 201 -17.50 1.26 -18.98
C GLY A 201 -18.48 0.99 -20.15
N GLY A 202 -19.48 0.13 -19.96
CA GLY A 202 -20.38 -0.30 -21.03
C GLY A 202 -19.87 -1.51 -21.85
N GLU A 203 -18.59 -1.86 -21.73
CA GLU A 203 -17.96 -2.98 -22.42
C GLU A 203 -18.18 -4.32 -21.70
N LYS A 204 -18.17 -5.42 -22.47
CA LYS A 204 -18.37 -6.78 -21.96
C LYS A 204 -17.29 -7.71 -22.48
N PHE A 205 -16.63 -8.44 -21.57
CA PHE A 205 -15.55 -9.38 -21.88
C PHE A 205 -15.87 -10.75 -21.28
N ARG A 206 -15.58 -11.81 -22.03
CA ARG A 206 -15.80 -13.20 -21.61
C ARG A 206 -14.51 -13.99 -21.41
N ARG A 207 -13.38 -13.28 -21.43
CA ARG A 207 -12.06 -13.91 -21.28
C ARG A 207 -11.21 -13.08 -20.32
N ILE A 208 -10.58 -13.76 -19.38
CA ILE A 208 -9.50 -13.24 -18.56
C ILE A 208 -8.21 -13.86 -19.08
N GLN A 209 -7.24 -13.02 -19.44
CA GLN A 209 -5.93 -13.43 -19.94
C GLN A 209 -5.02 -13.84 -18.79
N THR A 210 -3.96 -14.59 -19.13
CA THR A 210 -2.91 -14.96 -18.18
C THR A 210 -1.72 -14.01 -18.26
N TYR A 211 -1.46 -13.44 -19.42
CA TYR A 211 -0.32 -12.56 -19.71
C TYR A 211 -0.75 -11.35 -20.51
N TYR A 212 -0.06 -10.24 -20.36
CA TYR A 212 -0.33 -8.97 -21.06
C TYR A 212 -0.27 -9.12 -22.59
N ASN A 213 0.69 -9.91 -23.10
CA ASN A 213 0.93 -10.10 -24.55
C ASN A 213 -0.01 -11.12 -25.22
N GLN A 214 -1.06 -11.54 -24.55
CA GLN A 214 -2.16 -12.30 -25.19
C GLN A 214 -3.19 -11.37 -25.86
N ALA A 215 -3.07 -10.07 -25.69
CA ALA A 215 -3.81 -9.05 -26.40
C ALA A 215 -2.92 -8.46 -27.52
N GLU A 216 -3.51 -8.06 -28.65
CA GLU A 216 -2.83 -7.32 -29.69
C GLU A 216 -2.67 -5.84 -29.29
N GLN A 217 -1.77 -5.12 -29.99
CA GLN A 217 -1.56 -3.70 -29.69
C GLN A 217 -2.86 -2.89 -29.86
N GLY A 218 -3.23 -2.15 -28.82
CA GLY A 218 -4.45 -1.36 -28.76
C GLY A 218 -5.68 -2.15 -28.29
N GLU A 219 -5.58 -3.47 -28.09
CA GLU A 219 -6.66 -4.27 -27.53
C GLU A 219 -6.72 -4.19 -26.01
N CYS A 220 -7.94 -4.26 -25.50
CA CYS A 220 -8.18 -4.37 -24.07
C CYS A 220 -7.88 -5.77 -23.58
N PHE A 221 -7.19 -5.87 -22.44
CA PHE A 221 -6.98 -7.11 -21.71
C PHE A 221 -7.55 -7.01 -20.29
N ILE A 222 -7.88 -8.18 -19.76
CA ILE A 222 -8.25 -8.34 -18.35
C ILE A 222 -7.45 -9.52 -17.80
N LEU A 223 -6.79 -9.32 -16.67
CA LEU A 223 -6.03 -10.39 -16.02
C LEU A 223 -6.01 -10.21 -14.51
N PHE A 224 -5.56 -11.21 -13.78
CA PHE A 224 -5.18 -11.05 -12.38
C PHE A 224 -3.68 -10.81 -12.31
N ASN A 225 -3.31 -9.64 -11.80
CA ASN A 225 -1.91 -9.21 -11.71
C ASN A 225 -1.10 -9.95 -10.63
N SER A 226 0.17 -9.58 -10.47
CA SER A 226 1.11 -10.23 -9.54
C SER A 226 0.72 -10.14 -8.07
N ILE A 227 -0.12 -9.16 -7.70
CA ILE A 227 -0.66 -9.03 -6.33
C ILE A 227 -2.04 -9.66 -6.17
N GLY A 228 -2.50 -10.41 -7.19
CA GLY A 228 -3.76 -11.17 -7.15
C GLY A 228 -5.02 -10.35 -7.32
N LEU A 229 -4.94 -9.11 -7.83
CA LEU A 229 -6.10 -8.25 -8.10
C LEU A 229 -6.44 -8.24 -9.60
N LEU A 230 -7.74 -8.14 -9.91
CA LEU A 230 -8.20 -7.99 -11.29
C LEU A 230 -7.72 -6.64 -11.83
N GLU A 231 -7.03 -6.70 -12.97
CA GLU A 231 -6.46 -5.56 -13.68
C GLU A 231 -7.04 -5.49 -15.09
N ILE A 232 -7.37 -4.28 -15.51
CA ILE A 232 -7.88 -3.96 -16.85
C ILE A 232 -6.88 -3.02 -17.50
N GLY A 233 -6.44 -3.37 -18.71
CA GLY A 233 -5.48 -2.54 -19.42
C GLY A 233 -5.73 -2.55 -20.93
N ILE A 234 -4.98 -1.70 -21.64
CA ILE A 234 -4.88 -1.74 -23.10
C ILE A 234 -3.42 -2.03 -23.45
N TYR A 235 -3.20 -3.10 -24.21
CA TYR A 235 -1.83 -3.51 -24.53
C TYR A 235 -1.11 -2.43 -25.34
N LYS A 236 -0.01 -1.90 -24.77
CA LYS A 236 0.76 -0.76 -25.27
C LYS A 236 -0.07 0.54 -25.39
N GLY A 237 -1.10 0.70 -24.56
CA GLY A 237 -1.93 1.90 -24.49
C GLY A 237 -2.27 2.28 -23.04
N ASN A 238 -2.86 3.45 -22.84
CA ASN A 238 -3.34 3.93 -21.55
C ASN A 238 -4.84 3.65 -21.40
N ALA A 239 -5.19 2.61 -20.62
CA ALA A 239 -6.58 2.20 -20.45
C ALA A 239 -7.42 3.27 -19.74
N SER A 240 -6.86 3.98 -18.77
CA SER A 240 -7.59 5.04 -18.06
C SER A 240 -8.05 6.15 -19.00
N GLU A 241 -7.18 6.59 -19.91
CA GLU A 241 -7.49 7.63 -20.89
C GLU A 241 -8.42 7.13 -21.99
N LEU A 242 -8.13 5.97 -22.57
CA LEU A 242 -8.85 5.46 -23.72
C LEU A 242 -10.25 4.94 -23.39
N LEU A 243 -10.45 4.37 -22.19
CA LEU A 243 -11.75 3.90 -21.72
C LEU A 243 -12.52 4.97 -20.93
N GLY A 244 -11.88 6.09 -20.57
CA GLY A 244 -12.49 7.13 -19.74
C GLY A 244 -12.82 6.65 -18.33
N LEU A 245 -12.04 5.69 -17.79
CA LEU A 245 -12.26 5.09 -16.48
C LEU A 245 -11.13 5.46 -15.53
N GLY A 246 -11.43 5.53 -14.24
CA GLY A 246 -10.45 5.87 -13.21
C GLY A 246 -10.87 5.38 -11.84
N TYR A 247 -10.29 5.98 -10.81
CA TYR A 247 -10.63 5.69 -9.42
C TYR A 247 -12.14 5.69 -9.21
N ASP A 248 -12.67 4.70 -8.48
CA ASP A 248 -14.09 4.45 -8.21
C ASP A 248 -14.93 3.95 -9.38
N SER A 249 -14.40 3.80 -10.58
CA SER A 249 -15.14 3.19 -11.69
C SER A 249 -15.56 1.76 -11.32
N THR A 250 -16.84 1.44 -11.52
CA THR A 250 -17.40 0.13 -11.15
C THR A 250 -17.01 -0.95 -12.15
N VAL A 251 -16.64 -2.12 -11.61
CA VAL A 251 -16.37 -3.33 -12.38
C VAL A 251 -17.23 -4.47 -11.84
N ASN A 252 -17.95 -5.14 -12.73
CA ASN A 252 -18.83 -6.26 -12.39
C ASN A 252 -18.36 -7.53 -13.10
N ILE A 253 -18.46 -8.66 -12.43
CA ILE A 253 -18.31 -10.00 -13.00
C ILE A 253 -19.61 -10.73 -12.75
N PHE A 254 -20.28 -11.12 -13.82
CA PHE A 254 -21.52 -11.90 -13.77
C PHE A 254 -21.23 -13.35 -14.08
N PHE A 255 -21.81 -14.29 -13.33
CA PHE A 255 -21.71 -15.74 -13.55
C PHE A 255 -23.03 -16.25 -14.14
N GLU A 256 -22.92 -16.99 -15.23
CA GLU A 256 -24.06 -17.68 -15.84
C GLU A 256 -24.40 -18.95 -15.03
N GLU A 257 -25.69 -19.29 -14.93
CA GLU A 257 -26.14 -20.51 -14.24
C GLU A 257 -25.83 -21.77 -15.02
#